data_ccb3e25349c0879185a6dda5f1eb03a9
#
_entry.id   ccb3e25349c0879185a6dda5f1eb03a9
#
_cell.length_a   1.000
_cell.length_b   1.000
_cell.length_c   1.000
_cell.angle_alpha   90.00
_cell.angle_beta   90.00
_cell.angle_gamma   90.00
#
_symmetry.space_group_name_H-M   'P 1'
#
loop_
_entity.id
_entity.type
_entity.pdbx_description
1 polymer ?
#
loop_
_entity_poly.entity_id
_entity_poly.type
_entity_poly.pdbx_seq_one_letter_code
_entity_poly.pdbx_strand_id
1 'polypeptide(L)'
;MRKLIMFGLMAAATAPAALNAQSRAEIRHDRQALHEERQDVRDARRELRDDRRDRRRHVAYVSPYRGWKYRPVTVGYQLRPAFYGTRYYISDFGRYKLRAPGRWQRWIRYGDDLLLVNVRTGRVIQVIRNRYW
;
A
#
# COMPACT_ATOMS: atom_id res chain seq x y z
N MET A 1 -30.31 15.17 -88.88
CA MET A 1 -29.41 14.05 -88.52
C MET A 1 -29.03 14.28 -87.03
N ARG A 2 -29.76 13.68 -86.08
CA ARG A 2 -29.61 13.85 -84.62
C ARG A 2 -28.94 12.60 -84.10
N LYS A 3 -27.70 12.71 -83.64
CA LYS A 3 -27.00 11.61 -82.90
C LYS A 3 -27.27 11.74 -81.43
N LEU A 4 -28.08 10.85 -80.86
CA LEU A 4 -28.27 10.65 -79.43
C LEU A 4 -27.02 9.94 -78.86
N ILE A 5 -26.35 10.59 -77.99
CA ILE A 5 -25.29 10.00 -77.16
C ILE A 5 -25.94 9.60 -75.84
N MET A 6 -26.16 8.31 -75.61
CA MET A 6 -26.58 7.77 -74.33
C MET A 6 -25.36 7.74 -73.36
N PHE A 7 -25.40 8.58 -72.35
CA PHE A 7 -24.48 8.45 -71.23
C PHE A 7 -25.06 7.43 -70.25
N GLY A 8 -24.37 6.31 -70.16
CA GLY A 8 -24.66 5.27 -69.19
C GLY A 8 -24.22 5.74 -67.79
N LEU A 9 -25.16 5.91 -66.90
CA LEU A 9 -24.91 6.20 -65.47
C LEU A 9 -24.58 4.89 -64.78
N MET A 10 -23.29 4.64 -64.57
CA MET A 10 -22.81 3.55 -63.75
C MET A 10 -22.82 3.96 -62.27
N ALA A 11 -23.90 3.63 -61.57
CA ALA A 11 -23.96 3.80 -60.14
C ALA A 11 -23.08 2.74 -59.47
N ALA A 12 -21.91 3.17 -59.02
CA ALA A 12 -21.07 2.37 -58.15
C ALA A 12 -21.67 2.33 -56.75
N ALA A 13 -22.36 1.25 -56.42
CA ALA A 13 -22.82 0.94 -55.08
C ALA A 13 -21.62 0.43 -54.26
N THR A 14 -20.82 1.34 -53.70
CA THR A 14 -19.75 1.01 -52.78
C THR A 14 -20.22 1.15 -51.34
N ALA A 15 -20.70 0.08 -50.81
CA ALA A 15 -20.16 -0.55 -49.58
C ALA A 15 -20.59 0.04 -48.23
N PRO A 16 -21.71 -0.49 -47.66
CA PRO A 16 -21.96 -0.39 -46.20
C PRO A 16 -21.06 -1.33 -45.36
N ALA A 17 -20.27 -2.22 -46.00
CA ALA A 17 -19.41 -3.20 -45.33
C ALA A 17 -18.20 -2.58 -44.61
N ALA A 18 -17.61 -1.50 -45.13
CA ALA A 18 -16.45 -0.86 -44.53
C ALA A 18 -16.79 -0.09 -43.23
N LEU A 19 -17.92 0.58 -43.20
CA LEU A 19 -18.42 1.27 -41.98
C LEU A 19 -18.73 0.28 -40.86
N ASN A 20 -19.30 -0.87 -41.16
CA ASN A 20 -19.57 -1.92 -40.18
C ASN A 20 -18.31 -2.59 -39.63
N ALA A 21 -17.23 -2.67 -40.43
CA ALA A 21 -15.96 -3.23 -40.00
C ALA A 21 -15.23 -2.28 -39.02
N GLN A 22 -15.26 -0.98 -39.30
CA GLN A 22 -14.70 0.05 -38.39
C GLN A 22 -15.44 0.10 -37.06
N SER A 23 -16.75 0.10 -37.08
CA SER A 23 -17.53 0.09 -35.82
C SER A 23 -17.33 -1.17 -35.00
N ARG A 24 -17.13 -2.33 -35.61
CA ARG A 24 -16.82 -3.59 -34.90
C ARG A 24 -15.41 -3.60 -34.32
N ALA A 25 -14.44 -2.94 -34.94
CA ALA A 25 -13.09 -2.79 -34.39
C ALA A 25 -13.10 -1.83 -33.19
N GLU A 26 -13.84 -0.74 -33.29
CA GLU A 26 -14.01 0.24 -32.23
C GLU A 26 -14.71 -0.37 -31.01
N ILE A 27 -15.80 -1.10 -31.20
CA ILE A 27 -16.48 -1.84 -30.13
C ILE A 27 -15.57 -2.87 -29.46
N ARG A 28 -14.68 -3.52 -30.21
CA ARG A 28 -13.71 -4.47 -29.60
C ARG A 28 -12.66 -3.75 -28.77
N HIS A 29 -12.15 -2.64 -29.26
CA HIS A 29 -11.20 -1.79 -28.53
C HIS A 29 -11.81 -1.26 -27.24
N ASP A 30 -13.03 -0.73 -27.30
CA ASP A 30 -13.75 -0.24 -26.14
C ASP A 30 -14.01 -1.34 -25.10
N ARG A 31 -14.34 -2.56 -25.55
CA ARG A 31 -14.51 -3.70 -24.63
C ARG A 31 -13.18 -4.11 -23.96
N GLN A 32 -12.08 -4.02 -24.68
CA GLN A 32 -10.77 -4.28 -24.09
C GLN A 32 -10.40 -3.22 -23.06
N ALA A 33 -10.57 -1.95 -23.38
CA ALA A 33 -10.33 -0.84 -22.46
C ALA A 33 -11.19 -0.95 -21.20
N LEU A 34 -12.47 -1.27 -21.33
CA LEU A 34 -13.37 -1.53 -20.20
C LEU A 34 -12.94 -2.74 -19.36
N HIS A 35 -12.36 -3.75 -19.99
CA HIS A 35 -11.87 -4.92 -19.26
C HIS A 35 -10.63 -4.60 -18.45
N GLU A 36 -9.70 -3.86 -19.02
CA GLU A 36 -8.49 -3.36 -18.33
C GLU A 36 -8.86 -2.45 -17.16
N GLU A 37 -9.73 -1.47 -17.37
CA GLU A 37 -10.20 -0.57 -16.32
C GLU A 37 -10.87 -1.34 -15.16
N ARG A 38 -11.65 -2.37 -15.47
CA ARG A 38 -12.25 -3.23 -14.44
C ARG A 38 -11.21 -4.05 -13.68
N GLN A 39 -10.12 -4.46 -14.32
CA GLN A 39 -9.01 -5.14 -13.65
C GLN A 39 -8.29 -4.17 -12.70
N ASP A 40 -7.94 -2.98 -13.16
CA ASP A 40 -7.29 -1.95 -12.35
C ASP A 40 -8.11 -1.60 -11.11
N VAL A 41 -9.42 -1.43 -11.27
CA VAL A 41 -10.32 -1.20 -10.13
C VAL A 41 -10.35 -2.38 -9.16
N ARG A 42 -10.27 -3.62 -9.64
CA ARG A 42 -10.23 -4.81 -8.77
C ARG A 42 -8.91 -4.86 -7.99
N ASP A 43 -7.81 -4.55 -8.64
CA ASP A 43 -6.49 -4.60 -8.02
C ASP A 43 -6.32 -3.46 -7.01
N ALA A 44 -6.74 -2.25 -7.34
CA ALA A 44 -6.80 -1.15 -6.38
C ALA A 44 -7.68 -1.47 -5.15
N ARG A 45 -8.80 -2.17 -5.35
CA ARG A 45 -9.65 -2.64 -4.23
C ARG A 45 -9.00 -3.74 -3.39
N ARG A 46 -8.16 -4.59 -3.97
CA ARG A 46 -7.38 -5.60 -3.24
C ARG A 46 -6.33 -4.89 -2.37
N GLU A 47 -5.57 -4.00 -2.97
CA GLU A 47 -4.54 -3.22 -2.28
C GLU A 47 -5.14 -2.45 -1.09
N LEU A 48 -6.24 -1.74 -1.29
CA LEU A 48 -6.95 -1.05 -0.20
C LEU A 48 -7.45 -2.00 0.90
N ARG A 49 -7.83 -3.23 0.56
CA ARG A 49 -8.24 -4.22 1.56
C ARG A 49 -7.06 -4.72 2.37
N ASP A 50 -5.94 -4.95 1.70
CA ASP A 50 -4.71 -5.43 2.34
C ASP A 50 -4.14 -4.34 3.25
N ASP A 51 -4.10 -3.09 2.81
CA ASP A 51 -3.75 -1.94 3.64
C ASP A 51 -4.63 -1.79 4.87
N ARG A 52 -5.96 -1.98 4.71
CA ARG A 52 -6.89 -1.95 5.85
C ARG A 52 -6.68 -3.13 6.81
N ARG A 53 -6.33 -4.29 6.28
CA ARG A 53 -6.04 -5.49 7.06
C ARG A 53 -4.75 -5.31 7.87
N ASP A 54 -3.74 -4.71 7.25
CA ASP A 54 -2.47 -4.42 7.91
C ASP A 54 -2.64 -3.34 8.98
N ARG A 55 -3.38 -2.27 8.71
CA ARG A 55 -3.74 -1.27 9.73
C ARG A 55 -4.52 -1.85 10.90
N ARG A 56 -5.42 -2.83 10.67
CA ARG A 56 -6.17 -3.50 11.75
C ARG A 56 -5.30 -4.44 12.59
N ARG A 57 -4.21 -4.96 12.03
CA ARG A 57 -3.22 -5.77 12.75
C ARG A 57 -2.34 -4.91 13.65
N HIS A 58 -2.23 -3.62 13.36
CA HIS A 58 -1.54 -2.67 14.22
C HIS A 58 -2.38 -2.44 15.48
N VAL A 59 -2.06 -3.17 16.53
CA VAL A 59 -2.58 -2.86 17.87
C VAL A 59 -2.18 -1.42 18.20
N ALA A 60 -3.16 -0.56 18.45
CA ALA A 60 -2.89 0.83 18.77
C ALA A 60 -1.91 0.94 19.95
N TYR A 61 -0.90 1.79 19.84
CA TYR A 61 0.02 2.04 20.94
C TYR A 61 -0.69 2.78 22.06
N VAL A 62 -0.70 2.19 23.23
CA VAL A 62 -1.23 2.82 24.43
C VAL A 62 -0.08 3.44 25.22
N SER A 63 0.02 4.76 25.17
CA SER A 63 1.05 5.49 25.91
C SER A 63 0.88 5.35 27.44
N PRO A 64 1.98 5.32 28.22
CA PRO A 64 1.91 5.32 29.67
C PRO A 64 1.40 6.65 30.26
N TYR A 65 1.39 7.71 29.45
CA TYR A 65 0.95 9.04 29.88
C TYR A 65 -0.23 9.53 29.05
N ARG A 66 -1.25 10.06 29.70
CA ARG A 66 -2.41 10.66 29.03
C ARG A 66 -1.97 11.90 28.24
N GLY A 67 -2.46 12.05 27.02
CA GLY A 67 -2.11 13.19 26.17
C GLY A 67 -0.68 13.17 25.60
N TRP A 68 0.05 12.07 25.79
CA TRP A 68 1.38 11.93 25.21
C TRP A 68 1.33 11.97 23.69
N LYS A 69 2.24 12.74 23.10
CA LYS A 69 2.46 12.75 21.66
C LYS A 69 3.79 12.08 21.36
N TYR A 70 3.81 11.26 20.34
CA TYR A 70 5.04 10.61 19.87
C TYR A 70 6.10 11.66 19.56
N ARG A 71 7.31 11.42 20.06
CA ARG A 71 8.52 12.18 19.72
C ARG A 71 9.62 11.18 19.40
N PRO A 72 10.28 11.29 18.23
CA PRO A 72 11.36 10.41 17.88
C PRO A 72 12.51 10.53 18.88
N VAL A 73 12.99 9.37 19.34
CA VAL A 73 14.15 9.27 20.23
C VAL A 73 15.37 8.79 19.46
N THR A 74 16.56 9.04 19.98
CA THR A 74 17.84 8.63 19.41
C THR A 74 18.57 7.67 20.34
N VAL A 75 19.59 7.00 19.81
CA VAL A 75 20.53 6.20 20.63
C VAL A 75 21.16 7.09 21.71
N GLY A 76 21.26 6.57 22.92
CA GLY A 76 21.76 7.31 24.08
C GLY A 76 20.68 8.07 24.85
N TYR A 77 19.49 8.25 24.28
CA TYR A 77 18.38 8.92 24.99
C TYR A 77 17.97 8.15 26.24
N GLN A 78 17.67 8.88 27.31
CA GLN A 78 17.20 8.30 28.57
C GLN A 78 15.67 8.29 28.61
N LEU A 79 15.11 7.09 28.49
CA LEU A 79 13.66 6.91 28.57
C LEU A 79 13.19 6.96 30.02
N ARG A 80 11.98 7.48 30.21
CA ARG A 80 11.30 7.40 31.51
C ARG A 80 10.86 5.96 31.79
N PRO A 81 10.91 5.49 33.06
CA PRO A 81 10.59 4.11 33.43
C PRO A 81 9.26 3.59 32.92
N ALA A 82 8.24 4.43 32.87
CA ALA A 82 6.92 4.04 32.39
C ALA A 82 6.89 3.55 30.93
N PHE A 83 7.84 3.96 30.08
CA PHE A 83 7.92 3.54 28.68
C PHE A 83 8.58 2.18 28.47
N TYR A 84 9.35 1.69 29.43
CA TYR A 84 9.99 0.36 29.36
C TYR A 84 9.48 -0.59 30.44
N GLY A 85 8.23 -0.40 30.89
CA GLY A 85 7.51 -1.39 31.68
C GLY A 85 7.25 -2.67 30.89
N THR A 86 6.98 -3.77 31.57
CA THR A 86 6.81 -5.12 30.97
C THR A 86 5.76 -5.18 29.89
N ARG A 87 4.72 -4.35 29.96
CA ARG A 87 3.65 -4.27 28.94
C ARG A 87 4.14 -3.86 27.54
N TYR A 88 5.30 -3.22 27.45
CA TYR A 88 5.89 -2.76 26.20
C TYR A 88 6.96 -3.71 25.67
N TYR A 89 7.29 -4.77 26.40
CA TYR A 89 8.30 -5.73 26.00
C TYR A 89 7.85 -6.50 24.76
N ILE A 90 8.80 -6.69 23.87
CA ILE A 90 8.65 -7.53 22.69
C ILE A 90 9.38 -8.83 22.96
N SER A 91 8.62 -9.90 23.20
CA SER A 91 9.15 -11.24 23.46
C SER A 91 9.48 -11.99 22.16
N ASP A 92 8.73 -11.73 21.10
CA ASP A 92 8.86 -12.37 19.79
C ASP A 92 9.77 -11.56 18.84
N PHE A 93 10.92 -11.13 19.35
CA PHE A 93 11.91 -10.34 18.59
C PHE A 93 12.36 -11.01 17.29
N GLY A 94 12.29 -12.35 17.19
CA GLY A 94 12.55 -13.10 15.96
C GLY A 94 11.60 -12.73 14.82
N ARG A 95 10.32 -12.47 15.11
CA ARG A 95 9.33 -12.02 14.13
C ARG A 95 9.74 -10.73 13.42
N TYR A 96 10.39 -9.84 14.14
CA TYR A 96 10.89 -8.57 13.62
C TYR A 96 12.33 -8.66 13.09
N LYS A 97 12.91 -9.88 13.04
CA LYS A 97 14.31 -10.13 12.64
C LYS A 97 15.31 -9.33 13.51
N LEU A 98 15.00 -9.23 14.80
CA LEU A 98 15.84 -8.54 15.76
C LEU A 98 16.80 -9.53 16.43
N ARG A 99 17.98 -9.02 16.83
CA ARG A 99 18.92 -9.82 17.62
C ARG A 99 18.35 -10.11 19.02
N ALA A 100 18.75 -11.22 19.62
CA ALA A 100 18.42 -11.49 21.00
C ALA A 100 18.97 -10.38 21.92
N PRO A 101 18.15 -9.87 22.86
CA PRO A 101 18.59 -8.85 23.80
C PRO A 101 19.55 -9.45 24.84
N GLY A 102 20.55 -8.69 25.27
CA GLY A 102 21.47 -9.08 26.35
C GLY A 102 20.79 -9.10 27.73
N ARG A 103 21.58 -9.48 28.77
CA ARG A 103 21.08 -9.70 30.14
C ARG A 103 20.18 -8.57 30.69
N TRP A 104 20.58 -7.32 30.51
CA TRP A 104 19.87 -6.14 30.99
C TRP A 104 19.20 -5.34 29.86
N GLN A 105 19.07 -5.92 28.69
CA GLN A 105 18.49 -5.30 27.51
C GLN A 105 17.12 -5.89 27.23
N ARG A 106 16.20 -5.06 26.76
CA ARG A 106 14.88 -5.51 26.28
C ARG A 106 14.52 -4.73 25.03
N TRP A 107 13.93 -5.43 24.08
CA TRP A 107 13.21 -4.77 23.00
C TRP A 107 11.88 -4.29 23.52
N ILE A 108 11.59 -3.03 23.26
CA ILE A 108 10.32 -2.41 23.66
C ILE A 108 9.66 -1.73 22.48
N ARG A 109 8.35 -1.69 22.50
CA ARG A 109 7.56 -0.87 21.61
C ARG A 109 7.48 0.56 22.10
N TYR A 110 7.74 1.53 21.22
CA TYR A 110 7.61 2.96 21.49
C TYR A 110 6.91 3.65 20.31
N GLY A 111 5.58 3.79 20.37
CA GLY A 111 4.78 4.10 19.19
C GLY A 111 4.84 2.98 18.16
N ASP A 112 5.31 3.29 16.96
CA ASP A 112 5.56 2.32 15.90
C ASP A 112 7.05 1.94 15.76
N ASP A 113 7.90 2.47 16.65
CA ASP A 113 9.32 2.15 16.71
C ASP A 113 9.60 0.98 17.65
N LEU A 114 10.70 0.27 17.37
CA LEU A 114 11.29 -0.74 18.24
C LEU A 114 12.58 -0.19 18.84
N LEU A 115 12.66 -0.17 20.16
CA LEU A 115 13.84 0.32 20.86
C LEU A 115 14.47 -0.81 21.64
N LEU A 116 15.79 -0.97 21.53
CA LEU A 116 16.57 -1.77 22.46
C LEU A 116 16.99 -0.87 23.63
N VAL A 117 16.53 -1.20 24.81
CA VAL A 117 16.76 -0.38 26.01
C VAL A 117 17.46 -1.17 27.09
N ASN A 118 18.41 -0.54 27.76
CA ASN A 118 18.96 -1.06 29.00
C ASN A 118 17.95 -0.76 30.12
N VAL A 119 17.31 -1.80 30.65
CA VAL A 119 16.21 -1.65 31.64
C VAL A 119 16.68 -1.19 33.03
N ARG A 120 17.98 -1.25 33.31
CA ARG A 120 18.53 -0.70 34.58
C ARG A 120 18.73 0.80 34.53
N THR A 121 19.11 1.30 33.36
CA THR A 121 19.46 2.73 33.22
C THR A 121 18.42 3.52 32.42
N GLY A 122 17.51 2.85 31.73
CA GLY A 122 16.56 3.47 30.79
C GLY A 122 17.20 3.99 29.50
N ARG A 123 18.50 3.72 29.28
CA ARG A 123 19.21 4.24 28.09
C ARG A 123 18.88 3.45 26.84
N VAL A 124 18.55 4.16 25.77
CA VAL A 124 18.31 3.59 24.44
C VAL A 124 19.64 3.19 23.82
N ILE A 125 19.76 1.92 23.42
CA ILE A 125 20.96 1.33 22.80
C ILE A 125 20.83 1.28 21.30
N GLN A 126 19.61 1.00 20.80
CA GLN A 126 19.33 0.90 19.37
C GLN A 126 17.91 1.37 19.09
N VAL A 127 17.68 1.96 17.92
CA VAL A 127 16.38 2.41 17.43
C VAL A 127 16.13 1.82 16.05
N ILE A 128 14.97 1.22 15.84
CA ILE A 128 14.48 0.77 14.55
C ILE A 128 13.14 1.43 14.31
N ARG A 129 13.07 2.28 13.30
CA ARG A 129 11.92 3.12 12.98
C ARG A 129 10.82 2.35 12.27
N ASN A 130 9.56 2.66 12.57
CA ASN A 130 8.37 2.19 11.85
C ASN A 130 8.40 0.67 11.60
N ARG A 131 8.81 -0.12 12.59
CA ARG A 131 9.03 -1.56 12.43
C ARG A 131 8.00 -2.42 13.18
N TYR A 132 7.20 -1.83 14.03
CA TYR A 132 6.14 -2.56 14.74
C TYR A 132 4.92 -2.73 13.84
N TRP A 133 4.53 -3.98 13.55
CA TRP A 133 3.33 -4.37 12.82
C TRP A 133 2.65 -5.60 13.43
#